data_ae8b6881e4cde9797b67341cf6da8598
#
_entry.id   ae8b6881e4cde9797b67341cf6da8598
#
_cell.length_a   1.000
_cell.length_b   1.000
_cell.length_c   1.000
_cell.angle_alpha   90.00
_cell.angle_beta   90.00
_cell.angle_gamma   90.00
#
_symmetry.space_group_name_H-M   'P 1'
#
loop_
_entity.id
_entity.type
_entity.pdbx_description
1 polymer ?
#
loop_
_entity_poly.entity_id
_entity_poly.type
_entity_poly.pdbx_seq_one_letter_code
_entity_poly.pdbx_strand_id
1 'polypeptide(L)'
;MANEETLFTRPSLDEFPVPTYDEWKAAAIESLKGADFDKKLLTKTYEGITLKPIYTDADYSANPERPGEGDYLRGTDPAGYMDHPWAIAQEVNAVDPAQANKQILHELDRGATAVNVRLCGGVKVENEADMAKLFEGVVLPAAGLHVIAGGSAISKLKLAKAAVKDFDKAEGCFGADPIGMIALRGGIGKTLEKAYDDMAESVKFAKENAPKLRTVIADGNVYANGGATAVQEAAYVIATASDYIAAMMERGISADDAAKSIRLSVSLGSNFFMEIAKLRAMRVVYARMARAYGAGDEAAKADVYARTSAFTKTVFDPYVNILRTTTEAFSGVVGGINAMSVSTLDEAIGESDETSKRIARNLQLMLREEFDLLHPVDPAGGSWYVETLTGELIKAISDKFKDIEANGGMYAMLEKGEIQAEVKKVLNERFKKLATRADRAVGTNMYANMTEKPLERAAKPAGQPCCSGSMAMHIEPIEQHRWTEQFEALRKATDDAAEKTGKRLSAFLVNMGPIPQHKARADFSRGFLEVGGINVIGNDGFECPNCAVKAAVESGADVAVICSTDDTYPELVPAIAKGIKEKAPNMLVMLAGAPAAEFKPSYDEAGVDEYIHVKANCLEILKKIQSERGIG
;
A
#
# COMPACT_ATOMS: atom_id res chain seq x y z
N MET A 1 38.09 -47.28 21.26
CA MET A 1 37.74 -46.30 20.25
C MET A 1 36.72 -46.96 19.34
N ALA A 2 35.45 -46.79 19.65
CA ALA A 2 34.36 -47.32 18.86
C ALA A 2 33.95 -46.22 17.84
N ASN A 3 33.81 -46.61 16.58
CA ASN A 3 33.46 -45.74 15.48
C ASN A 3 32.11 -45.06 15.71
N GLU A 4 32.11 -43.72 15.77
CA GLU A 4 30.92 -42.84 15.80
C GLU A 4 30.30 -42.61 14.42
N GLU A 5 30.55 -43.47 13.42
CA GLU A 5 30.16 -43.20 12.01
C GLU A 5 28.82 -43.79 11.56
N THR A 6 27.94 -44.27 12.45
CA THR A 6 26.72 -44.94 11.98
C THR A 6 25.41 -44.49 12.63
N LEU A 7 25.27 -43.22 13.01
CA LEU A 7 24.02 -42.80 13.67
C LEU A 7 23.02 -41.97 12.84
N PHE A 8 23.36 -41.49 11.65
CA PHE A 8 22.39 -40.83 10.77
C PHE A 8 22.75 -40.99 9.29
N THR A 9 22.50 -42.19 8.73
CA THR A 9 22.24 -42.25 7.28
C THR A 9 20.94 -41.47 7.01
N ARG A 10 21.03 -40.35 6.32
CA ARG A 10 19.80 -39.69 5.78
C ARG A 10 19.06 -40.74 4.97
N PRO A 11 17.76 -40.97 5.20
CA PRO A 11 17.01 -41.88 4.35
C PRO A 11 17.16 -41.41 2.89
N SER A 12 17.58 -42.34 2.02
CA SER A 12 17.63 -42.06 0.59
C SER A 12 16.21 -41.87 0.12
N LEU A 13 15.97 -40.79 -0.65
CA LEU A 13 14.72 -40.53 -1.33
C LEU A 13 14.78 -41.00 -2.79
N ASP A 14 15.82 -41.78 -3.17
CA ASP A 14 16.03 -42.23 -4.56
C ASP A 14 14.90 -43.13 -5.07
N GLU A 15 14.12 -43.74 -4.15
CA GLU A 15 12.91 -44.51 -4.48
C GLU A 15 11.76 -43.62 -4.98
N PHE A 16 11.84 -42.31 -4.72
CA PHE A 16 10.83 -41.34 -5.10
C PHE A 16 11.40 -40.42 -6.19
N PRO A 17 11.15 -40.71 -7.49
CA PRO A 17 11.65 -39.87 -8.55
C PRO A 17 11.09 -38.45 -8.39
N VAL A 18 11.98 -37.45 -8.42
CA VAL A 18 11.57 -36.02 -8.40
C VAL A 18 10.95 -35.71 -9.76
N PRO A 19 9.65 -35.36 -9.83
CA PRO A 19 9.00 -35.02 -11.10
C PRO A 19 9.66 -33.76 -11.68
N THR A 20 9.83 -33.78 -13.00
CA THR A 20 10.29 -32.61 -13.74
C THR A 20 9.21 -31.53 -13.78
N TYR A 21 9.60 -30.27 -14.07
CA TYR A 21 8.64 -29.19 -14.26
C TYR A 21 7.61 -29.51 -15.35
N ASP A 22 8.00 -30.18 -16.43
CA ASP A 22 7.10 -30.54 -17.54
C ASP A 22 6.08 -31.62 -17.13
N GLU A 23 6.49 -32.61 -16.34
CA GLU A 23 5.58 -33.60 -15.75
C GLU A 23 4.57 -32.95 -14.81
N TRP A 24 5.04 -32.07 -13.93
CA TRP A 24 4.17 -31.28 -13.05
C TRP A 24 3.20 -30.41 -13.85
N LYS A 25 3.69 -29.71 -14.91
CA LYS A 25 2.86 -28.87 -15.77
C LYS A 25 1.79 -29.68 -16.51
N ALA A 26 2.12 -30.88 -16.99
CA ALA A 26 1.16 -31.76 -17.63
C ALA A 26 0.03 -32.17 -16.67
N ALA A 27 0.37 -32.56 -15.43
CA ALA A 27 -0.62 -32.89 -14.40
C ALA A 27 -1.48 -31.66 -14.02
N ALA A 28 -0.88 -30.48 -13.95
CA ALA A 28 -1.61 -29.22 -13.68
C ALA A 28 -2.61 -28.91 -14.81
N ILE A 29 -2.22 -29.08 -16.09
CA ILE A 29 -3.10 -28.89 -17.25
C ILE A 29 -4.27 -29.90 -17.20
N GLU A 30 -4.01 -31.14 -16.87
CA GLU A 30 -5.07 -32.15 -16.71
C GLU A 30 -6.07 -31.76 -15.61
N SER A 31 -5.58 -31.27 -14.47
CA SER A 31 -6.41 -30.83 -13.35
C SER A 31 -7.30 -29.62 -13.69
N LEU A 32 -6.91 -28.81 -14.67
CA LEU A 32 -7.66 -27.63 -15.12
C LEU A 32 -8.86 -27.99 -16.02
N LYS A 33 -9.05 -29.26 -16.39
CA LYS A 33 -10.21 -29.75 -17.17
C LYS A 33 -10.49 -28.94 -18.44
N GLY A 34 -9.43 -28.62 -19.19
CA GLY A 34 -9.51 -27.89 -20.46
C GLY A 34 -9.44 -26.37 -20.33
N ALA A 35 -9.29 -25.81 -19.13
CA ALA A 35 -9.01 -24.39 -18.98
C ALA A 35 -7.54 -24.09 -19.35
N ASP A 36 -7.32 -22.91 -19.94
CA ASP A 36 -6.01 -22.45 -20.38
C ASP A 36 -5.06 -22.26 -19.17
N PHE A 37 -3.90 -22.90 -19.23
CA PHE A 37 -2.88 -22.87 -18.16
C PHE A 37 -2.39 -21.45 -17.87
N ASP A 38 -2.03 -20.71 -18.92
CA ASP A 38 -1.43 -19.38 -18.76
C ASP A 38 -2.43 -18.40 -18.15
N LYS A 39 -3.70 -18.49 -18.57
CA LYS A 39 -4.76 -17.62 -18.03
C LYS A 39 -5.15 -17.95 -16.58
N LYS A 40 -4.93 -19.18 -16.14
CA LYS A 40 -5.39 -19.64 -14.82
C LYS A 40 -4.29 -19.62 -13.77
N LEU A 41 -3.06 -19.94 -14.16
CA LEU A 41 -1.97 -20.17 -13.21
C LEU A 41 -0.85 -19.13 -13.30
N LEU A 42 -0.66 -18.42 -14.41
CA LEU A 42 0.27 -17.31 -14.46
C LEU A 42 -0.38 -16.04 -13.94
N THR A 43 0.35 -15.30 -13.10
CA THR A 43 -0.13 -14.04 -12.52
C THR A 43 0.68 -12.86 -13.07
N LYS A 44 0.02 -11.97 -13.80
CA LYS A 44 0.64 -10.71 -14.28
C LYS A 44 0.51 -9.65 -13.22
N THR A 45 1.65 -9.12 -12.77
CA THR A 45 1.72 -8.04 -11.78
C THR A 45 1.62 -6.66 -12.44
N TYR A 46 1.43 -5.62 -11.64
CA TYR A 46 1.46 -4.23 -12.10
C TYR A 46 2.86 -3.78 -12.52
N GLU A 47 3.90 -4.46 -12.03
CA GLU A 47 5.31 -4.26 -12.36
C GLU A 47 5.67 -4.79 -13.75
N GLY A 48 4.76 -5.49 -14.42
CA GLY A 48 5.00 -6.16 -15.69
C GLY A 48 5.71 -7.51 -15.55
N ILE A 49 5.92 -7.98 -14.33
CA ILE A 49 6.48 -9.30 -14.02
C ILE A 49 5.37 -10.35 -14.09
N THR A 50 5.68 -11.50 -14.71
CA THR A 50 4.75 -12.64 -14.77
C THR A 50 5.19 -13.70 -13.76
N LEU A 51 4.44 -13.85 -12.68
CA LEU A 51 4.70 -14.85 -11.65
C LEU A 51 4.26 -16.25 -12.13
N LYS A 52 5.14 -17.23 -11.89
CA LYS A 52 4.85 -18.66 -12.12
C LYS A 52 4.09 -19.24 -10.93
N PRO A 53 3.29 -20.30 -11.13
CA PRO A 53 2.61 -20.98 -10.03
C PRO A 53 3.54 -21.80 -9.14
N ILE A 54 4.72 -22.17 -9.63
CA ILE A 54 5.78 -22.88 -8.90
C ILE A 54 7.15 -22.39 -9.36
N TYR A 55 8.08 -22.33 -8.44
CA TYR A 55 9.51 -22.05 -8.67
C TYR A 55 10.33 -23.21 -8.16
N THR A 56 11.41 -23.54 -8.87
CA THR A 56 12.32 -24.65 -8.58
C THR A 56 13.76 -24.15 -8.52
N ASP A 57 14.68 -25.04 -8.20
CA ASP A 57 16.12 -24.76 -8.24
C ASP A 57 16.62 -24.33 -9.64
N ALA A 58 15.91 -24.75 -10.71
CA ALA A 58 16.22 -24.33 -12.09
C ALA A 58 15.91 -22.84 -12.36
N ASP A 59 15.06 -22.22 -11.55
CA ASP A 59 14.69 -20.79 -11.67
C ASP A 59 15.69 -19.87 -10.96
N TYR A 60 16.55 -20.40 -10.13
CA TYR A 60 17.42 -19.65 -9.24
C TYR A 60 18.90 -20.00 -9.45
N SER A 61 19.70 -18.96 -9.62
CA SER A 61 21.16 -19.07 -9.56
C SER A 61 21.61 -18.68 -8.16
N ALA A 62 22.22 -19.62 -7.44
CA ALA A 62 22.64 -19.39 -6.05
C ALA A 62 23.55 -18.15 -5.95
N ASN A 63 23.16 -17.18 -5.14
CA ASN A 63 24.02 -16.06 -4.78
C ASN A 63 24.83 -16.45 -3.53
N PRO A 64 26.18 -16.49 -3.62
CA PRO A 64 27.04 -16.87 -2.51
C PRO A 64 27.19 -15.75 -1.45
N GLU A 65 26.64 -14.55 -1.67
CA GLU A 65 26.74 -13.44 -0.72
C GLU A 65 26.19 -13.81 0.66
N ARG A 66 26.89 -13.35 1.69
CA ARG A 66 26.44 -13.45 3.08
C ARG A 66 25.89 -12.11 3.56
N PRO A 67 25.12 -12.08 4.66
CA PRO A 67 24.75 -10.83 5.30
C PRO A 67 25.96 -9.94 5.58
N GLY A 68 25.87 -8.64 5.22
CA GLY A 68 26.95 -7.67 5.35
C GLY A 68 27.99 -7.65 4.23
N GLU A 69 27.88 -8.54 3.23
CA GLU A 69 28.83 -8.65 2.11
C GLU A 69 28.23 -8.26 0.76
N GLY A 70 29.07 -8.09 -0.23
CA GLY A 70 28.70 -7.86 -1.63
C GLY A 70 27.90 -6.59 -1.84
N ASP A 71 26.78 -6.72 -2.53
CA ASP A 71 25.81 -5.62 -2.75
C ASP A 71 24.72 -5.55 -1.68
N TYR A 72 24.91 -6.23 -0.55
CA TYR A 72 24.00 -6.27 0.60
C TYR A 72 22.63 -6.89 0.30
N LEU A 73 22.55 -7.81 -0.65
CA LEU A 73 21.31 -8.54 -0.99
C LEU A 73 20.67 -9.15 0.26
N ARG A 74 21.51 -9.74 1.14
CA ARG A 74 21.08 -10.46 2.33
C ARG A 74 21.08 -9.62 3.61
N GLY A 75 21.22 -8.31 3.50
CA GLY A 75 21.25 -7.37 4.62
C GLY A 75 22.59 -6.62 4.73
N THR A 76 22.54 -5.44 5.32
CA THR A 76 23.71 -4.55 5.49
C THR A 76 24.54 -4.87 6.73
N ASP A 77 23.99 -5.68 7.65
CA ASP A 77 24.62 -6.08 8.91
C ASP A 77 24.75 -7.60 8.98
N PRO A 78 25.97 -8.15 9.27
CA PRO A 78 26.17 -9.59 9.43
C PRO A 78 25.32 -10.22 10.52
N ALA A 79 25.06 -9.52 11.63
CA ALA A 79 24.24 -9.97 12.74
C ALA A 79 22.76 -9.59 12.60
N GLY A 80 22.44 -8.72 11.63
CA GLY A 80 21.08 -8.25 11.39
C GLY A 80 20.41 -7.65 12.61
N TYR A 81 19.17 -8.03 12.86
CA TYR A 81 18.39 -7.50 13.99
C TYR A 81 18.83 -7.99 15.37
N MET A 82 19.65 -9.01 15.46
CA MET A 82 20.20 -9.47 16.74
C MET A 82 21.12 -8.43 17.39
N ASP A 83 21.83 -7.66 16.59
CA ASP A 83 22.69 -6.57 17.05
C ASP A 83 22.00 -5.21 16.95
N HIS A 84 21.30 -4.97 15.83
CA HIS A 84 20.62 -3.72 15.55
C HIS A 84 19.13 -3.94 15.18
N PRO A 85 18.24 -4.15 16.17
CA PRO A 85 16.80 -4.25 15.93
C PRO A 85 16.26 -3.01 15.21
N TRP A 86 15.27 -3.22 14.32
CA TRP A 86 14.64 -2.05 13.68
C TRP A 86 14.04 -1.09 14.72
N ALA A 87 14.12 0.20 14.47
CA ALA A 87 13.55 1.20 15.35
C ALA A 87 12.02 1.25 15.19
N ILE A 88 11.30 1.19 16.33
CA ILE A 88 9.84 1.36 16.39
C ILE A 88 9.56 2.86 16.44
N ALA A 89 9.13 3.42 15.30
CA ALA A 89 9.02 4.86 15.07
C ALA A 89 7.56 5.27 14.80
N GLN A 90 6.70 5.23 15.84
CA GLN A 90 5.29 5.60 15.70
C GLN A 90 5.11 7.11 15.44
N GLU A 91 4.25 7.45 14.48
CA GLU A 91 4.00 8.85 14.10
C GLU A 91 3.26 9.63 15.19
N VAL A 92 3.73 10.85 15.41
CA VAL A 92 3.11 11.85 16.30
C VAL A 92 2.50 12.96 15.44
N ASN A 93 1.20 13.19 15.60
CA ASN A 93 0.41 14.07 14.73
C ASN A 93 -0.03 15.39 15.39
N ALA A 94 0.38 15.69 16.64
CA ALA A 94 0.07 16.96 17.29
C ALA A 94 0.77 18.14 16.59
N VAL A 95 0.11 19.30 16.56
CA VAL A 95 0.67 20.53 15.97
C VAL A 95 1.42 21.35 17.01
N ASP A 96 0.94 21.38 18.25
CA ASP A 96 1.59 22.08 19.36
C ASP A 96 2.79 21.30 19.88
N PRO A 97 3.98 21.93 20.06
CA PRO A 97 5.19 21.26 20.52
C PRO A 97 5.06 20.55 21.88
N ALA A 98 4.32 21.12 22.83
CA ALA A 98 4.16 20.52 24.15
C ALA A 98 3.20 19.32 24.11
N GLN A 99 2.18 19.38 23.27
CA GLN A 99 1.29 18.22 23.02
C GLN A 99 2.04 17.12 22.27
N ALA A 100 2.84 17.46 21.26
CA ALA A 100 3.67 16.52 20.54
C ALA A 100 4.67 15.83 21.48
N ASN A 101 5.32 16.57 22.38
CA ASN A 101 6.21 16.03 23.39
C ASN A 101 5.52 15.00 24.28
N LYS A 102 4.30 15.31 24.79
CA LYS A 102 3.53 14.36 25.60
C LYS A 102 3.25 13.07 24.83
N GLN A 103 2.91 13.16 23.54
CA GLN A 103 2.71 11.97 22.71
C GLN A 103 4.03 11.21 22.49
N ILE A 104 5.13 11.90 22.22
CA ILE A 104 6.47 11.29 22.08
C ILE A 104 6.83 10.50 23.34
N LEU A 105 6.78 11.12 24.51
CA LEU A 105 7.13 10.48 25.77
C LEU A 105 6.21 9.29 26.06
N HIS A 106 4.90 9.44 25.77
CA HIS A 106 3.95 8.36 25.91
C HIS A 106 4.29 7.14 25.03
N GLU A 107 4.69 7.36 23.78
CA GLU A 107 5.09 6.27 22.87
C GLU A 107 6.41 5.62 23.33
N LEU A 108 7.41 6.43 23.71
CA LEU A 108 8.70 5.94 24.20
C LEU A 108 8.56 5.13 25.48
N ASP A 109 7.77 5.60 26.46
CA ASP A 109 7.50 4.89 27.72
C ASP A 109 6.80 3.53 27.51
N ARG A 110 6.22 3.32 26.34
CA ARG A 110 5.47 2.10 25.98
C ARG A 110 6.13 1.25 24.91
N GLY A 111 7.42 1.45 24.67
CA GLY A 111 8.23 0.58 23.84
C GLY A 111 8.51 1.07 22.43
N ALA A 112 8.09 2.26 22.04
CA ALA A 112 8.68 2.91 20.86
C ALA A 112 10.17 3.20 21.14
N THR A 113 11.01 3.08 20.12
CA THR A 113 12.47 3.27 20.25
C THR A 113 12.99 4.42 19.39
N ALA A 114 12.08 5.15 18.74
CA ALA A 114 12.43 6.35 17.97
C ALA A 114 11.32 7.39 18.04
N VAL A 115 11.74 8.66 18.03
CA VAL A 115 10.86 9.83 17.84
C VAL A 115 10.54 9.96 16.37
N ASN A 116 9.25 9.95 16.00
CA ASN A 116 8.81 10.16 14.62
C ASN A 116 7.88 11.36 14.55
N VAL A 117 8.39 12.46 14.02
CA VAL A 117 7.63 13.72 13.89
C VAL A 117 7.89 14.38 12.54
N ARG A 118 6.85 15.04 12.05
CA ARG A 118 6.91 15.87 10.86
C ARG A 118 6.88 17.34 11.30
N LEU A 119 7.91 18.11 10.96
CA LEU A 119 7.98 19.54 11.26
C LEU A 119 7.35 20.39 10.15
N CYS A 120 7.38 19.86 8.94
CA CYS A 120 6.73 20.49 7.79
C CYS A 120 5.33 19.90 7.59
N GLY A 121 4.29 20.68 7.84
CA GLY A 121 2.91 20.20 7.80
C GLY A 121 2.49 19.39 9.04
N GLY A 122 3.25 19.47 10.12
CA GLY A 122 3.01 18.80 11.40
C GLY A 122 3.28 19.75 12.57
N VAL A 123 4.20 19.35 13.46
CA VAL A 123 4.52 20.10 14.68
C VAL A 123 5.11 21.49 14.35
N LYS A 124 4.55 22.51 14.96
CA LYS A 124 4.96 23.89 14.77
C LYS A 124 6.18 24.22 15.64
N VAL A 125 7.35 24.28 15.02
CA VAL A 125 8.60 24.68 15.67
C VAL A 125 9.16 25.91 14.98
N GLU A 126 9.12 27.07 15.61
CA GLU A 126 9.59 28.33 15.03
C GLU A 126 10.92 28.82 15.64
N ASN A 127 11.18 28.48 16.90
CA ASN A 127 12.31 28.96 17.69
C ASN A 127 12.88 27.87 18.60
N GLU A 128 13.95 28.22 19.36
CA GLU A 128 14.62 27.32 20.30
C GLU A 128 13.69 26.84 21.42
N ALA A 129 12.81 27.71 21.93
CA ALA A 129 11.88 27.34 22.99
C ALA A 129 10.87 26.29 22.56
N ASP A 130 10.38 26.35 21.31
CA ASP A 130 9.51 25.33 20.74
C ASP A 130 10.26 24.00 20.57
N MET A 131 11.51 24.06 20.10
CA MET A 131 12.35 22.87 19.94
C MET A 131 12.69 22.24 21.29
N ALA A 132 12.99 23.06 22.31
CA ALA A 132 13.23 22.60 23.67
C ALA A 132 12.00 21.88 24.24
N LYS A 133 10.79 22.45 24.04
CA LYS A 133 9.53 21.82 24.48
C LYS A 133 9.27 20.50 23.77
N LEU A 134 9.51 20.44 22.47
CA LEU A 134 9.28 19.24 21.68
C LEU A 134 10.12 18.05 22.16
N PHE A 135 11.37 18.31 22.58
CA PHE A 135 12.32 17.28 23.03
C PHE A 135 12.52 17.24 24.55
N GLU A 136 11.70 17.96 25.34
CA GLU A 136 11.80 17.93 26.80
C GLU A 136 11.64 16.50 27.33
N GLY A 137 12.63 16.04 28.12
CA GLY A 137 12.62 14.67 28.68
C GLY A 137 13.00 13.55 27.71
N VAL A 138 13.21 13.83 26.43
CA VAL A 138 13.66 12.81 25.46
C VAL A 138 15.15 12.54 25.66
N VAL A 139 15.52 11.26 25.83
CA VAL A 139 16.89 10.81 26.02
C VAL A 139 17.45 10.34 24.67
N LEU A 140 18.09 11.24 23.92
CA LEU A 140 18.58 10.97 22.54
C LEU A 140 19.53 9.76 22.44
N PRO A 141 20.43 9.47 23.43
CA PRO A 141 21.23 8.24 23.38
C PRO A 141 20.43 6.92 23.40
N ALA A 142 19.15 6.97 23.80
CA ALA A 142 18.27 5.81 23.89
C ALA A 142 17.13 5.82 22.86
N ALA A 143 16.88 6.98 22.23
CA ALA A 143 15.79 7.15 21.29
C ALA A 143 16.31 7.66 19.93
N GLY A 144 16.21 6.82 18.90
CA GLY A 144 16.53 7.21 17.53
C GLY A 144 15.59 8.31 17.01
N LEU A 145 15.98 8.95 15.91
CA LEU A 145 15.18 10.01 15.29
C LEU A 145 14.67 9.59 13.90
N HIS A 146 13.44 9.95 13.61
CA HIS A 146 12.89 10.07 12.27
C HIS A 146 12.12 11.38 12.20
N VAL A 147 12.83 12.48 11.91
CA VAL A 147 12.28 13.84 11.86
C VAL A 147 12.24 14.31 10.41
N ILE A 148 11.04 14.61 9.90
CA ILE A 148 10.82 15.08 8.53
C ILE A 148 10.76 16.61 8.56
N ALA A 149 11.84 17.26 8.13
CA ALA A 149 11.96 18.73 8.18
C ALA A 149 11.34 19.44 6.96
N GLY A 150 10.93 18.69 5.94
CA GLY A 150 10.38 19.23 4.68
C GLY A 150 11.45 19.50 3.64
N GLY A 151 11.39 20.64 2.95
CA GLY A 151 12.34 20.98 1.88
C GLY A 151 13.71 21.49 2.35
N SER A 152 13.93 21.68 3.65
CA SER A 152 15.21 22.12 4.24
C SER A 152 15.29 21.80 5.73
N ALA A 153 16.40 21.24 6.19
CA ALA A 153 16.61 20.84 7.56
C ALA A 153 17.52 21.78 8.37
N ILE A 154 18.44 22.52 7.72
CA ILE A 154 19.54 23.22 8.42
C ILE A 154 19.10 24.17 9.52
N SER A 155 18.06 24.96 9.31
CA SER A 155 17.56 25.88 10.35
C SER A 155 17.03 25.13 11.57
N LYS A 156 16.34 24.02 11.37
CA LYS A 156 15.80 23.19 12.46
C LYS A 156 16.88 22.40 13.17
N LEU A 157 17.91 21.93 12.46
CA LEU A 157 19.09 21.30 13.05
C LEU A 157 19.85 22.26 13.96
N LYS A 158 20.02 23.52 13.55
CA LYS A 158 20.64 24.56 14.40
C LYS A 158 19.82 24.81 15.67
N LEU A 159 18.49 24.89 15.58
CA LEU A 159 17.62 25.00 16.75
C LEU A 159 17.73 23.77 17.65
N ALA A 160 17.77 22.57 17.08
CA ALA A 160 17.92 21.33 17.85
C ALA A 160 19.27 21.29 18.60
N LYS A 161 20.37 21.66 17.94
CA LYS A 161 21.68 21.74 18.59
C LYS A 161 21.72 22.74 19.76
N ALA A 162 21.03 23.86 19.61
CA ALA A 162 21.00 24.90 20.68
C ALA A 162 20.11 24.50 21.86
N ALA A 163 19.02 23.79 21.61
CA ALA A 163 17.95 23.58 22.57
C ALA A 163 17.86 22.16 23.16
N VAL A 164 18.42 21.15 22.49
CA VAL A 164 18.25 19.73 22.87
C VAL A 164 19.53 19.20 23.49
N LYS A 165 19.39 18.62 24.69
CA LYS A 165 20.49 18.01 25.43
C LYS A 165 21.02 16.77 24.69
N ASP A 166 22.32 16.52 24.78
CA ASP A 166 23.00 15.37 24.18
C ASP A 166 22.77 15.22 22.65
N PHE A 167 22.53 16.35 21.93
CA PHE A 167 22.30 16.35 20.50
C PHE A 167 23.45 15.73 19.69
N ASP A 168 24.67 15.80 20.21
CA ASP A 168 25.86 15.17 19.63
C ASP A 168 25.78 13.62 19.60
N LYS A 169 24.89 13.03 20.37
CA LYS A 169 24.63 11.60 20.43
C LYS A 169 23.40 11.17 19.64
N ALA A 170 22.75 12.11 18.94
CA ALA A 170 21.57 11.81 18.15
C ALA A 170 21.88 10.83 17.01
N GLU A 171 21.02 9.83 16.85
CA GLU A 171 21.10 8.80 15.81
C GLU A 171 19.80 8.75 15.00
N GLY A 172 19.83 8.12 13.84
CA GLY A 172 18.69 8.02 12.95
C GLY A 172 18.70 9.11 11.87
N CYS A 173 17.55 9.77 11.64
CA CYS A 173 17.44 10.78 10.59
C CYS A 173 16.65 12.01 11.05
N PHE A 174 17.24 13.19 10.85
CA PHE A 174 16.56 14.48 10.92
C PHE A 174 16.73 15.17 9.56
N GLY A 175 15.90 14.80 8.60
CA GLY A 175 16.17 14.99 7.18
C GLY A 175 15.20 15.90 6.44
N ALA A 176 15.71 16.42 5.33
CA ALA A 176 14.94 17.13 4.32
C ALA A 176 14.81 16.31 3.04
N ASP A 177 13.70 16.51 2.34
CA ASP A 177 13.40 15.93 1.03
C ASP A 177 12.80 17.00 0.10
N PRO A 178 13.62 17.86 -0.52
CA PRO A 178 13.10 18.89 -1.41
C PRO A 178 12.39 18.34 -2.64
N ILE A 179 12.88 17.27 -3.30
CA ILE A 179 12.24 16.68 -4.49
C ILE A 179 10.91 16.02 -4.10
N GLY A 180 10.86 15.24 -3.03
CA GLY A 180 9.62 14.64 -2.56
C GLY A 180 8.59 15.69 -2.14
N MET A 181 9.01 16.81 -1.54
CA MET A 181 8.11 17.93 -1.23
C MET A 181 7.59 18.63 -2.49
N ILE A 182 8.41 18.77 -3.52
CA ILE A 182 7.99 19.30 -4.83
C ILE A 182 6.98 18.34 -5.48
N ALA A 183 7.27 17.04 -5.47
CA ALA A 183 6.36 16.02 -5.99
C ALA A 183 5.00 16.00 -5.25
N LEU A 184 5.00 16.20 -3.92
CA LEU A 184 3.79 16.18 -3.09
C LEU A 184 2.94 17.45 -3.22
N ARG A 185 3.59 18.62 -3.37
CA ARG A 185 2.92 19.94 -3.24
C ARG A 185 2.98 20.82 -4.48
N GLY A 186 3.69 20.38 -5.50
CA GLY A 186 3.92 21.15 -6.71
C GLY A 186 5.03 22.19 -6.59
N GLY A 187 5.66 22.32 -5.41
CA GLY A 187 6.76 23.29 -5.22
C GLY A 187 7.18 23.46 -3.76
N ILE A 188 8.26 24.21 -3.56
CA ILE A 188 8.80 24.62 -2.27
C ILE A 188 9.03 26.14 -2.25
N GLY A 189 9.14 26.75 -1.04
CA GLY A 189 9.29 28.20 -0.86
C GLY A 189 10.67 28.77 -1.23
N LYS A 190 11.51 28.02 -1.95
CA LYS A 190 12.84 28.40 -2.40
C LYS A 190 13.17 27.68 -3.71
N THR A 191 14.22 28.11 -4.41
CA THR A 191 14.73 27.37 -5.58
C THR A 191 15.31 26.02 -5.16
N LEU A 192 15.33 25.06 -6.08
CA LEU A 192 15.92 23.74 -5.83
C LEU A 192 17.41 23.86 -5.51
N GLU A 193 18.14 24.73 -6.23
CA GLU A 193 19.55 25.02 -5.96
C GLU A 193 19.78 25.47 -4.51
N LYS A 194 18.95 26.40 -4.01
CA LYS A 194 19.02 26.83 -2.62
C LYS A 194 18.69 25.72 -1.63
N ALA A 195 17.78 24.82 -1.97
CA ALA A 195 17.49 23.65 -1.17
C ALA A 195 18.67 22.67 -1.14
N TYR A 196 19.38 22.52 -2.24
CA TYR A 196 20.62 21.72 -2.31
C TYR A 196 21.77 22.35 -1.52
N ASP A 197 21.91 23.71 -1.53
CA ASP A 197 22.87 24.39 -0.65
C ASP A 197 22.59 24.11 0.82
N ASP A 198 21.32 24.23 1.21
CA ASP A 198 20.87 23.96 2.59
C ASP A 198 21.08 22.47 2.98
N MET A 199 20.93 21.57 2.03
CA MET A 199 21.19 20.13 2.22
C MET A 199 22.66 19.86 2.48
N ALA A 200 23.55 20.43 1.65
CA ALA A 200 25.00 20.30 1.82
C ALA A 200 25.46 20.93 3.16
N GLU A 201 24.90 22.07 3.53
CA GLU A 201 25.15 22.70 4.84
C GLU A 201 24.68 21.79 5.99
N SER A 202 23.51 21.13 5.84
CA SER A 202 22.98 20.19 6.84
C SER A 202 23.91 18.99 7.07
N VAL A 203 24.48 18.44 5.99
CA VAL A 203 25.44 17.32 6.07
C VAL A 203 26.73 17.76 6.79
N LYS A 204 27.29 18.91 6.42
CA LYS A 204 28.48 19.48 7.09
C LYS A 204 28.21 19.71 8.58
N PHE A 205 27.07 20.32 8.89
CA PHE A 205 26.67 20.61 10.25
C PHE A 205 26.50 19.32 11.09
N ALA A 206 25.83 18.30 10.55
CA ALA A 206 25.65 17.04 11.27
C ALA A 206 26.99 16.30 11.47
N LYS A 207 27.88 16.30 10.50
CA LYS A 207 29.22 15.70 10.63
C LYS A 207 30.01 16.27 11.81
N GLU A 208 29.86 17.56 12.07
CA GLU A 208 30.54 18.25 13.17
C GLU A 208 29.82 18.12 14.53
N ASN A 209 28.47 18.05 14.54
CA ASN A 209 27.67 18.22 15.75
C ASN A 209 26.88 16.99 16.17
N ALA A 210 26.61 16.05 15.25
CA ALA A 210 25.88 14.78 15.50
C ALA A 210 26.27 13.76 14.42
N PRO A 211 27.48 13.18 14.45
CA PRO A 211 28.09 12.43 13.34
C PRO A 211 27.35 11.13 12.96
N LYS A 212 26.44 10.64 13.80
CA LYS A 212 25.61 9.47 13.51
C LYS A 212 24.23 9.84 12.93
N LEU A 213 23.92 11.14 12.84
CA LEU A 213 22.63 11.62 12.36
C LEU A 213 22.62 11.82 10.85
N ARG A 214 21.68 11.19 10.17
CA ARG A 214 21.39 11.43 8.74
C ARG A 214 20.56 12.71 8.59
N THR A 215 20.72 13.41 7.46
CA THR A 215 20.03 14.69 7.26
C THR A 215 19.28 14.81 5.94
N VAL A 216 19.21 13.73 5.19
CA VAL A 216 18.55 13.66 3.89
C VAL A 216 17.58 12.50 3.88
N ILE A 217 16.40 12.72 3.32
CA ILE A 217 15.38 11.68 3.09
C ILE A 217 15.09 11.64 1.60
N ALA A 218 14.99 10.43 1.03
CA ALA A 218 14.40 10.19 -0.27
C ALA A 218 13.08 9.43 -0.04
N ASP A 219 11.94 10.13 -0.15
CA ASP A 219 10.63 9.60 0.27
C ASP A 219 9.82 9.04 -0.92
N GLY A 220 9.63 7.73 -0.93
CA GLY A 220 8.80 6.99 -1.88
C GLY A 220 7.30 7.02 -1.57
N ASN A 221 6.91 7.36 -0.33
CA ASN A 221 5.50 7.34 0.07
C ASN A 221 4.63 8.27 -0.79
N VAL A 222 5.20 9.37 -1.28
CA VAL A 222 4.51 10.30 -2.18
C VAL A 222 4.05 9.58 -3.46
N TYR A 223 4.91 8.76 -4.04
CA TYR A 223 4.62 8.03 -5.28
C TYR A 223 3.72 6.83 -5.03
N ALA A 224 3.99 6.08 -3.96
CA ALA A 224 3.18 4.92 -3.57
C ALA A 224 1.73 5.31 -3.27
N ASN A 225 1.51 6.40 -2.54
CA ASN A 225 0.18 6.94 -2.27
C ASN A 225 -0.49 7.56 -3.51
N GLY A 226 0.28 7.92 -4.54
CA GLY A 226 -0.24 8.28 -5.86
C GLY A 226 -0.68 7.08 -6.69
N GLY A 227 -0.38 5.85 -6.24
CA GLY A 227 -0.74 4.61 -6.92
C GLY A 227 0.39 3.92 -7.68
N ALA A 228 1.64 4.34 -7.51
CA ALA A 228 2.82 3.74 -8.14
C ALA A 228 2.95 2.24 -7.84
N THR A 229 3.68 1.54 -8.71
CA THR A 229 4.10 0.15 -8.48
C THR A 229 5.30 0.07 -7.55
N ALA A 230 5.62 -1.12 -7.04
CA ALA A 230 6.81 -1.36 -6.23
C ALA A 230 8.12 -1.00 -6.98
N VAL A 231 8.18 -1.29 -8.29
CA VAL A 231 9.32 -0.92 -9.14
C VAL A 231 9.43 0.59 -9.31
N GLN A 232 8.31 1.27 -9.58
CA GLN A 232 8.29 2.72 -9.74
C GLN A 232 8.72 3.42 -8.45
N GLU A 233 8.10 3.09 -7.31
CA GLU A 233 8.47 3.65 -6.01
C GLU A 233 9.96 3.48 -5.73
N ALA A 234 10.48 2.26 -5.85
CA ALA A 234 11.88 1.97 -5.58
C ALA A 234 12.83 2.73 -6.53
N ALA A 235 12.53 2.76 -7.83
CA ALA A 235 13.35 3.48 -8.81
C ALA A 235 13.33 5.00 -8.59
N TYR A 236 12.18 5.57 -8.23
CA TYR A 236 12.04 6.99 -7.94
C TYR A 236 12.81 7.40 -6.67
N VAL A 237 12.78 6.56 -5.64
CA VAL A 237 13.57 6.76 -4.41
C VAL A 237 15.07 6.71 -4.72
N ILE A 238 15.53 5.74 -5.50
CA ILE A 238 16.94 5.62 -5.89
C ILE A 238 17.38 6.79 -6.78
N ALA A 239 16.55 7.20 -7.73
CA ALA A 239 16.84 8.36 -8.60
C ALA A 239 16.86 9.67 -7.79
N THR A 240 15.94 9.86 -6.85
CA THR A 240 15.98 11.00 -5.92
C THR A 240 17.26 11.00 -5.09
N ALA A 241 17.69 9.84 -4.58
CA ALA A 241 18.94 9.72 -3.85
C ALA A 241 20.17 10.01 -4.73
N SER A 242 20.13 9.61 -6.01
CA SER A 242 21.16 9.91 -7.01
C SER A 242 21.28 11.43 -7.26
N ASP A 243 20.16 12.12 -7.53
CA ASP A 243 20.14 13.58 -7.68
C ASP A 243 20.73 14.28 -6.43
N TYR A 244 20.41 13.78 -5.22
CA TYR A 244 20.94 14.35 -3.98
C TYR A 244 22.43 14.12 -3.81
N ILE A 245 22.94 12.92 -4.11
CA ILE A 245 24.39 12.64 -4.05
C ILE A 245 25.12 13.56 -5.03
N ALA A 246 24.67 13.65 -6.28
CA ALA A 246 25.28 14.52 -7.29
C ALA A 246 25.29 15.98 -6.83
N ALA A 247 24.15 16.52 -6.41
CA ALA A 247 24.03 17.91 -5.93
C ALA A 247 24.91 18.21 -4.70
N MET A 248 25.05 17.26 -3.77
CA MET A 248 25.93 17.40 -2.62
C MET A 248 27.40 17.36 -3.01
N MET A 249 27.79 16.48 -3.94
CA MET A 249 29.18 16.40 -4.44
C MET A 249 29.60 17.67 -5.17
N GLU A 250 28.73 18.28 -5.97
CA GLU A 250 28.97 19.59 -6.60
C GLU A 250 29.24 20.69 -5.56
N ARG A 251 28.74 20.54 -4.32
CA ARG A 251 28.92 21.46 -3.20
C ARG A 251 30.07 21.06 -2.26
N GLY A 252 30.91 20.12 -2.72
CA GLY A 252 32.14 19.71 -2.04
C GLY A 252 31.92 18.75 -0.87
N ILE A 253 30.80 18.03 -0.83
CA ILE A 253 30.60 16.88 0.05
C ILE A 253 31.25 15.65 -0.61
N SER A 254 31.93 14.82 0.16
CA SER A 254 32.46 13.56 -0.36
C SER A 254 31.33 12.58 -0.71
N ALA A 255 31.55 11.67 -1.66
CA ALA A 255 30.59 10.62 -2.00
C ALA A 255 30.19 9.79 -0.77
N ASP A 256 31.14 9.50 0.12
CA ASP A 256 30.90 8.81 1.39
C ASP A 256 29.93 9.56 2.32
N ASP A 257 30.21 10.84 2.55
CA ASP A 257 29.38 11.66 3.44
C ASP A 257 28.00 11.88 2.84
N ALA A 258 27.91 12.07 1.52
CA ALA A 258 26.65 12.23 0.80
C ALA A 258 25.79 10.97 0.92
N ALA A 259 26.33 9.80 0.57
CA ALA A 259 25.60 8.54 0.65
C ALA A 259 25.20 8.17 2.09
N LYS A 260 26.11 8.33 3.06
CA LYS A 260 25.80 8.09 4.48
C LYS A 260 24.71 9.01 5.04
N SER A 261 24.53 10.20 4.49
CA SER A 261 23.54 11.17 4.99
C SER A 261 22.10 10.83 4.59
N ILE A 262 21.88 9.89 3.66
CA ILE A 262 20.57 9.60 3.08
C ILE A 262 19.88 8.45 3.83
N ARG A 263 18.59 8.64 4.14
CA ARG A 263 17.61 7.62 4.51
C ARG A 263 16.65 7.43 3.36
N LEU A 264 16.48 6.19 2.91
CA LEU A 264 15.45 5.79 1.97
C LEU A 264 14.16 5.55 2.74
N SER A 265 13.07 6.18 2.34
CA SER A 265 11.75 6.05 2.98
C SER A 265 10.78 5.41 1.99
N VAL A 266 10.12 4.31 2.37
CA VAL A 266 9.25 3.54 1.47
C VAL A 266 7.95 3.13 2.13
N SER A 267 6.95 2.90 1.29
CA SER A 267 5.65 2.35 1.67
C SER A 267 5.69 0.82 1.63
N LEU A 268 4.97 0.17 2.55
CA LEU A 268 4.75 -1.28 2.55
C LEU A 268 3.30 -1.55 2.15
N GLY A 269 3.10 -2.08 0.95
CA GLY A 269 1.78 -2.37 0.40
C GLY A 269 1.30 -3.80 0.67
N SER A 270 0.20 -4.16 0.02
CA SER A 270 -0.52 -5.43 0.29
C SER A 270 0.12 -6.67 -0.34
N ASN A 271 1.06 -6.53 -1.28
CA ASN A 271 1.70 -7.67 -1.92
C ASN A 271 2.92 -8.14 -1.14
N PHE A 272 2.71 -9.05 -0.19
CA PHE A 272 3.67 -9.51 0.81
C PHE A 272 5.06 -9.85 0.25
N PHE A 273 5.13 -10.74 -0.73
CA PHE A 273 6.42 -11.16 -1.30
C PHE A 273 7.06 -10.10 -2.19
N MET A 274 6.24 -9.29 -2.86
CA MET A 274 6.72 -8.16 -3.65
C MET A 274 7.43 -7.13 -2.77
N GLU A 275 6.87 -6.82 -1.59
CA GLU A 275 7.48 -5.89 -0.63
C GLU A 275 8.80 -6.42 -0.06
N ILE A 276 8.87 -7.70 0.30
CA ILE A 276 10.12 -8.34 0.72
C ILE A 276 11.18 -8.22 -0.38
N ALA A 277 10.83 -8.59 -1.61
CA ALA A 277 11.75 -8.56 -2.74
C ALA A 277 12.15 -7.12 -3.12
N LYS A 278 11.23 -6.14 -3.01
CA LYS A 278 11.51 -4.71 -3.21
C LYS A 278 12.61 -4.22 -2.26
N LEU A 279 12.47 -4.49 -0.97
CA LEU A 279 13.45 -4.06 0.04
C LEU A 279 14.83 -4.69 -0.19
N ARG A 280 14.87 -5.98 -0.54
CA ARG A 280 16.11 -6.68 -0.89
C ARG A 280 16.74 -6.08 -2.16
N ALA A 281 15.96 -5.86 -3.19
CA ALA A 281 16.41 -5.26 -4.46
C ALA A 281 16.92 -3.82 -4.29
N MET A 282 16.23 -3.01 -3.48
CA MET A 282 16.63 -1.63 -3.21
C MET A 282 18.01 -1.51 -2.58
N ARG A 283 18.35 -2.40 -1.63
CA ARG A 283 19.70 -2.41 -1.03
C ARG A 283 20.77 -2.62 -2.08
N VAL A 284 20.55 -3.58 -2.99
CA VAL A 284 21.49 -3.89 -4.08
C VAL A 284 21.65 -2.70 -5.04
N VAL A 285 20.53 -2.12 -5.49
CA VAL A 285 20.58 -1.02 -6.48
C VAL A 285 21.18 0.24 -5.86
N TYR A 286 20.83 0.55 -4.59
CA TYR A 286 21.43 1.67 -3.87
C TYR A 286 22.94 1.50 -3.70
N ALA A 287 23.40 0.33 -3.28
CA ALA A 287 24.82 0.07 -3.08
C ALA A 287 25.61 0.24 -4.40
N ARG A 288 25.09 -0.28 -5.49
CA ARG A 288 25.69 -0.12 -6.83
C ARG A 288 25.73 1.35 -7.26
N MET A 289 24.65 2.08 -7.06
CA MET A 289 24.56 3.49 -7.39
C MET A 289 25.53 4.33 -6.55
N ALA A 290 25.58 4.15 -5.24
CA ALA A 290 26.49 4.87 -4.35
C ALA A 290 27.96 4.61 -4.69
N ARG A 291 28.34 3.34 -4.95
CA ARG A 291 29.68 3.00 -5.41
C ARG A 291 30.03 3.60 -6.78
N ALA A 292 29.07 3.74 -7.69
CA ALA A 292 29.29 4.41 -8.97
C ALA A 292 29.66 5.89 -8.80
N TYR A 293 29.20 6.55 -7.73
CA TYR A 293 29.63 7.89 -7.32
C TYR A 293 30.99 7.91 -6.59
N GLY A 294 31.57 6.75 -6.29
CA GLY A 294 32.84 6.61 -5.57
C GLY A 294 32.72 6.44 -4.06
N ALA A 295 31.53 6.13 -3.55
CA ALA A 295 31.35 5.81 -2.13
C ALA A 295 31.97 4.44 -1.80
N GLY A 296 32.62 4.35 -0.63
CA GLY A 296 33.13 3.09 -0.08
C GLY A 296 32.03 2.19 0.46
N ASP A 297 32.40 0.95 0.81
CA ASP A 297 31.44 -0.08 1.23
C ASP A 297 30.53 0.35 2.39
N GLU A 298 31.08 0.94 3.45
CA GLU A 298 30.28 1.39 4.59
C GLU A 298 29.30 2.52 4.25
N ALA A 299 29.63 3.34 3.25
CA ALA A 299 28.77 4.42 2.79
C ALA A 299 27.69 3.93 1.82
N ALA A 300 27.93 2.81 1.14
CA ALA A 300 27.01 2.18 0.22
C ALA A 300 25.91 1.36 0.93
N LYS A 301 25.94 1.20 2.25
CA LYS A 301 24.90 0.54 3.03
C LYS A 301 23.63 1.39 3.07
N ALA A 302 22.55 0.88 2.51
CA ALA A 302 21.26 1.56 2.55
C ALA A 302 20.69 1.61 3.98
N ASP A 303 20.21 2.77 4.41
CA ASP A 303 19.37 2.94 5.60
C ASP A 303 17.92 3.09 5.14
N VAL A 304 17.05 2.14 5.53
CA VAL A 304 15.67 2.06 5.04
C VAL A 304 14.69 2.26 6.19
N TYR A 305 13.91 3.33 6.10
CA TYR A 305 12.71 3.54 6.88
C TYR A 305 11.50 3.06 6.06
N ALA A 306 10.61 2.32 6.67
CA ALA A 306 9.39 1.87 6.04
C ALA A 306 8.14 2.31 6.81
N ARG A 307 7.07 2.56 6.09
CA ARG A 307 5.74 2.86 6.63
C ARG A 307 4.72 1.91 6.01
N THR A 308 3.83 1.34 6.83
CA THR A 308 2.69 0.62 6.26
C THR A 308 1.83 1.57 5.43
N SER A 309 1.37 1.12 4.27
CA SER A 309 0.81 1.97 3.22
C SER A 309 -0.48 2.71 3.66
N ALA A 310 -0.55 4.01 3.44
CA ALA A 310 -1.78 4.78 3.56
C ALA A 310 -2.75 4.49 2.39
N PHE A 311 -2.21 4.15 1.21
CA PHE A 311 -2.99 3.84 0.01
C PHE A 311 -3.92 2.63 0.21
N THR A 312 -3.52 1.63 1.02
CA THR A 312 -4.27 0.40 1.26
C THR A 312 -5.34 0.49 2.35
N LYS A 313 -5.36 1.58 3.13
CA LYS A 313 -6.30 1.73 4.25
C LYS A 313 -7.70 2.11 3.77
N THR A 314 -8.72 1.52 4.43
CA THR A 314 -10.12 1.70 4.09
C THR A 314 -10.86 2.45 5.19
N VAL A 315 -11.90 3.20 4.80
CA VAL A 315 -12.81 3.89 5.73
C VAL A 315 -13.87 2.92 6.25
N PHE A 316 -14.40 2.07 5.35
CA PHE A 316 -15.34 1.03 5.74
C PHE A 316 -14.61 -0.21 6.25
N ASP A 317 -15.21 -0.87 7.24
CA ASP A 317 -14.66 -2.00 7.96
C ASP A 317 -13.22 -1.75 8.47
N PRO A 318 -13.01 -0.66 9.26
CA PRO A 318 -11.68 -0.17 9.63
C PRO A 318 -10.89 -1.17 10.48
N TYR A 319 -11.55 -2.06 11.20
CA TYR A 319 -10.86 -3.11 11.98
C TYR A 319 -10.09 -4.09 11.10
N VAL A 320 -10.49 -4.28 9.83
CA VAL A 320 -9.75 -5.08 8.85
C VAL A 320 -8.40 -4.42 8.49
N ASN A 321 -8.25 -3.11 8.70
CA ASN A 321 -6.97 -2.44 8.53
C ASN A 321 -5.89 -2.98 9.48
N ILE A 322 -6.25 -3.53 10.65
CA ILE A 322 -5.31 -4.20 11.57
C ILE A 322 -4.64 -5.38 10.85
N LEU A 323 -5.42 -6.19 10.14
CA LEU A 323 -4.91 -7.34 9.40
C LEU A 323 -4.00 -6.91 8.24
N ARG A 324 -4.35 -5.81 7.55
CA ARG A 324 -3.53 -5.22 6.48
C ARG A 324 -2.19 -4.75 7.03
N THR A 325 -2.20 -3.93 8.08
CA THR A 325 -0.97 -3.42 8.69
C THR A 325 -0.10 -4.53 9.26
N THR A 326 -0.70 -5.62 9.74
CA THR A 326 0.05 -6.77 10.26
C THR A 326 0.89 -7.42 9.16
N THR A 327 0.30 -7.72 8.02
CA THR A 327 1.01 -8.36 6.91
C THR A 327 1.99 -7.40 6.21
N GLU A 328 1.65 -6.12 6.11
CA GLU A 328 2.54 -5.08 5.61
C GLU A 328 3.78 -4.93 6.50
N ALA A 329 3.59 -4.79 7.82
CA ALA A 329 4.70 -4.69 8.79
C ALA A 329 5.58 -5.95 8.79
N PHE A 330 4.96 -7.12 8.71
CA PHE A 330 5.68 -8.39 8.63
C PHE A 330 6.56 -8.46 7.36
N SER A 331 6.05 -8.03 6.20
CA SER A 331 6.85 -7.97 4.97
C SER A 331 8.07 -7.05 5.11
N GLY A 332 7.90 -5.91 5.79
CA GLY A 332 8.98 -4.97 6.08
C GLY A 332 10.08 -5.58 6.92
N VAL A 333 9.69 -6.24 8.02
CA VAL A 333 10.65 -6.90 8.92
C VAL A 333 11.41 -8.02 8.21
N VAL A 334 10.71 -8.90 7.51
CA VAL A 334 11.34 -9.99 6.73
C VAL A 334 12.22 -9.45 5.61
N GLY A 335 11.83 -8.35 4.98
CA GLY A 335 12.60 -7.69 3.92
C GLY A 335 13.85 -6.96 4.39
N GLY A 336 13.98 -6.68 5.69
CA GLY A 336 15.16 -6.04 6.30
C GLY A 336 15.11 -4.51 6.22
N ILE A 337 14.51 -3.88 7.21
CA ILE A 337 14.38 -2.42 7.39
C ILE A 337 15.18 -1.94 8.60
N ASN A 338 15.47 -0.64 8.69
CA ASN A 338 16.17 -0.05 9.84
C ASN A 338 15.22 0.65 10.83
N ALA A 339 14.08 1.12 10.35
CA ALA A 339 13.05 1.73 11.18
C ALA A 339 11.67 1.56 10.53
N MET A 340 10.60 1.54 11.35
CA MET A 340 9.25 1.39 10.83
C MET A 340 8.21 2.20 11.60
N SER A 341 7.23 2.73 10.87
CA SER A 341 5.95 3.20 11.41
C SER A 341 4.81 2.32 10.91
N VAL A 342 3.95 1.93 11.82
CA VAL A 342 2.73 1.20 11.51
C VAL A 342 1.52 2.13 11.57
N SER A 343 0.75 2.17 10.50
CA SER A 343 -0.50 2.92 10.41
C SER A 343 -1.52 2.43 11.43
N THR A 344 -2.27 3.34 12.00
CA THR A 344 -3.41 3.01 12.85
C THR A 344 -4.60 2.51 12.02
N LEU A 345 -5.50 1.76 12.65
CA LEU A 345 -6.67 1.19 11.97
C LEU A 345 -7.63 2.26 11.40
N ASP A 346 -7.64 3.43 12.03
CA ASP A 346 -8.56 4.55 11.77
C ASP A 346 -7.90 5.75 11.06
N GLU A 347 -6.66 5.59 10.61
CA GLU A 347 -5.89 6.65 9.94
C GLU A 347 -6.63 7.29 8.75
N ALA A 348 -7.37 6.48 7.98
CA ALA A 348 -8.14 6.96 6.83
C ALA A 348 -9.39 7.76 7.23
N ILE A 349 -9.84 7.64 8.49
CA ILE A 349 -11.07 8.24 9.00
C ILE A 349 -10.80 9.60 9.66
N GLY A 350 -9.76 9.68 10.52
CA GLY A 350 -9.49 10.90 11.25
C GLY A 350 -8.30 10.79 12.19
N GLU A 351 -8.32 11.56 13.28
CA GLU A 351 -7.31 11.50 14.33
C GLU A 351 -7.48 10.22 15.14
N SER A 352 -6.42 9.42 15.21
CA SER A 352 -6.42 8.14 15.89
C SER A 352 -6.46 8.29 17.41
N ASP A 353 -7.27 7.46 18.06
CA ASP A 353 -7.33 7.39 19.52
C ASP A 353 -6.15 6.58 20.10
N GLU A 354 -6.05 6.57 21.44
CA GLU A 354 -5.00 5.85 22.16
C GLU A 354 -5.06 4.33 21.90
N THR A 355 -6.25 3.76 21.75
CA THR A 355 -6.41 2.33 21.49
C THR A 355 -5.82 1.96 20.13
N SER A 356 -6.13 2.75 19.10
CA SER A 356 -5.61 2.56 17.74
C SER A 356 -4.09 2.70 17.69
N LYS A 357 -3.53 3.72 18.35
CA LYS A 357 -2.08 3.94 18.47
C LYS A 357 -1.39 2.80 19.21
N ARG A 358 -1.99 2.34 20.34
CA ARG A 358 -1.49 1.20 21.09
C ARG A 358 -1.44 -0.08 20.26
N ILE A 359 -2.49 -0.39 19.47
CA ILE A 359 -2.52 -1.57 18.61
C ILE A 359 -1.37 -1.48 17.58
N ALA A 360 -1.21 -0.36 16.91
CA ALA A 360 -0.17 -0.15 15.90
C ALA A 360 1.26 -0.30 16.48
N ARG A 361 1.52 0.27 17.65
CA ARG A 361 2.81 0.11 18.35
C ARG A 361 3.02 -1.33 18.82
N ASN A 362 2.03 -1.92 19.48
CA ASN A 362 2.14 -3.27 20.03
C ASN A 362 2.31 -4.33 18.95
N LEU A 363 1.81 -4.12 17.74
CA LEU A 363 2.09 -4.99 16.60
C LEU A 363 3.60 -5.15 16.37
N GLN A 364 4.37 -4.04 16.39
CA GLN A 364 5.82 -4.11 16.21
C GLN A 364 6.52 -4.80 17.39
N LEU A 365 6.04 -4.56 18.61
CA LEU A 365 6.55 -5.24 19.80
C LEU A 365 6.30 -6.75 19.74
N MET A 366 5.10 -7.17 19.31
CA MET A 366 4.78 -8.60 19.12
C MET A 366 5.69 -9.26 18.07
N LEU A 367 5.96 -8.56 16.95
CA LEU A 367 6.88 -9.07 15.91
C LEU A 367 8.30 -9.30 16.48
N ARG A 368 8.73 -8.46 17.43
CA ARG A 368 10.05 -8.57 18.07
C ARG A 368 10.09 -9.60 19.19
N GLU A 369 9.12 -9.55 20.11
CA GLU A 369 9.19 -10.22 21.41
C GLU A 369 8.44 -11.55 21.46
N GLU A 370 7.35 -11.70 20.67
CA GLU A 370 6.52 -12.91 20.68
C GLU A 370 6.78 -13.79 19.46
N PHE A 371 7.01 -13.18 18.28
CA PHE A 371 7.18 -13.91 17.02
C PHE A 371 8.65 -14.16 16.66
N ASP A 372 9.57 -13.70 17.51
CA ASP A 372 11.02 -13.92 17.38
C ASP A 372 11.62 -13.52 16.02
N LEU A 373 11.07 -12.44 15.40
CA LEU A 373 11.52 -11.99 14.09
C LEU A 373 12.84 -11.20 14.12
N LEU A 374 13.52 -11.19 15.25
CA LEU A 374 14.93 -10.78 15.32
C LEU A 374 15.87 -11.85 14.74
N HIS A 375 15.38 -13.10 14.57
CA HIS A 375 16.11 -14.25 14.05
C HIS A 375 15.36 -14.92 12.88
N PRO A 376 16.08 -15.59 11.93
CA PRO A 376 17.48 -15.38 11.56
C PRO A 376 17.63 -14.13 10.67
N VAL A 377 18.88 -13.80 10.30
CA VAL A 377 19.15 -12.75 9.29
C VAL A 377 18.67 -13.25 7.94
N ASP A 378 17.97 -12.37 7.18
CA ASP A 378 17.40 -12.66 5.86
C ASP A 378 16.60 -13.98 5.82
N PRO A 379 15.50 -14.10 6.59
CA PRO A 379 14.73 -15.34 6.69
C PRO A 379 14.09 -15.77 5.36
N ALA A 380 13.91 -14.86 4.41
CA ALA A 380 13.40 -15.13 3.06
C ALA A 380 14.49 -15.64 2.10
N GLY A 381 15.77 -15.57 2.49
CA GLY A 381 16.91 -16.00 1.70
C GLY A 381 16.89 -17.49 1.43
N GLY A 382 17.19 -17.89 0.18
CA GLY A 382 17.17 -19.28 -0.28
C GLY A 382 15.80 -19.77 -0.77
N SER A 383 14.73 -19.00 -0.65
CA SER A 383 13.47 -19.30 -1.32
C SER A 383 13.61 -19.06 -2.83
N TRP A 384 13.45 -20.10 -3.63
CA TRP A 384 13.54 -19.99 -5.09
C TRP A 384 12.65 -18.88 -5.65
N TYR A 385 11.43 -18.75 -5.14
CA TYR A 385 10.50 -17.71 -5.54
C TYR A 385 10.99 -16.31 -5.17
N VAL A 386 11.36 -16.10 -3.90
CA VAL A 386 11.80 -14.77 -3.42
C VAL A 386 13.09 -14.33 -4.09
N GLU A 387 14.05 -15.26 -4.25
CA GLU A 387 15.32 -14.95 -4.92
C GLU A 387 15.12 -14.58 -6.39
N THR A 388 14.30 -15.35 -7.12
CA THR A 388 13.97 -15.05 -8.52
C THR A 388 13.26 -13.70 -8.63
N LEU A 389 12.22 -13.47 -7.81
CA LEU A 389 11.49 -12.20 -7.81
C LEU A 389 12.40 -11.02 -7.44
N THR A 390 13.31 -11.21 -6.49
CA THR A 390 14.31 -10.17 -6.12
C THR A 390 15.22 -9.85 -7.31
N GLY A 391 15.70 -10.87 -8.04
CA GLY A 391 16.51 -10.70 -9.24
C GLY A 391 15.79 -9.92 -10.35
N GLU A 392 14.52 -10.26 -10.60
CA GLU A 392 13.67 -9.54 -11.57
C GLU A 392 13.44 -8.09 -11.15
N LEU A 393 13.23 -7.82 -9.84
CA LEU A 393 13.08 -6.46 -9.31
C LEU A 393 14.38 -5.66 -9.39
N ILE A 394 15.55 -6.26 -9.07
CA ILE A 394 16.85 -5.59 -9.25
C ILE A 394 16.99 -5.11 -10.70
N LYS A 395 16.66 -5.98 -11.65
CA LYS A 395 16.72 -5.63 -13.07
C LYS A 395 15.73 -4.50 -13.41
N ALA A 396 14.45 -4.66 -13.06
CA ALA A 396 13.40 -3.70 -13.41
C ALA A 396 13.65 -2.32 -12.77
N ILE A 397 14.05 -2.28 -11.49
CA ILE A 397 14.40 -1.04 -10.77
C ILE A 397 15.62 -0.39 -11.42
N SER A 398 16.68 -1.17 -11.74
CA SER A 398 17.88 -0.64 -12.37
C SER A 398 17.60 -0.10 -13.77
N ASP A 399 16.78 -0.78 -14.57
CA ASP A 399 16.41 -0.35 -15.91
C ASP A 399 15.59 0.96 -15.85
N LYS A 400 14.62 1.05 -14.92
CA LYS A 400 13.83 2.27 -14.72
C LYS A 400 14.67 3.42 -14.16
N PHE A 401 15.58 3.16 -13.23
CA PHE A 401 16.54 4.13 -12.72
C PHE A 401 17.41 4.71 -13.85
N LYS A 402 17.99 3.86 -14.70
CA LYS A 402 18.79 4.29 -15.85
C LYS A 402 17.99 5.12 -16.86
N ASP A 403 16.73 4.78 -17.07
CA ASP A 403 15.81 5.57 -17.91
C ASP A 403 15.63 6.99 -17.34
N ILE A 404 15.41 7.11 -16.02
CA ILE A 404 15.30 8.40 -15.34
C ILE A 404 16.58 9.21 -15.47
N GLU A 405 17.75 8.61 -15.20
CA GLU A 405 19.05 9.27 -15.34
C GLU A 405 19.31 9.75 -16.77
N ALA A 406 18.99 8.92 -17.77
CA ALA A 406 19.15 9.27 -19.19
C ALA A 406 18.26 10.46 -19.61
N ASN A 407 17.16 10.70 -18.90
CA ASN A 407 16.22 11.80 -19.14
C ASN A 407 16.50 13.06 -18.29
N GLY A 408 17.62 13.08 -17.54
CA GLY A 408 18.11 14.24 -16.78
C GLY A 408 17.85 14.17 -15.28
N GLY A 409 17.52 13.00 -14.74
CA GLY A 409 17.31 12.76 -13.32
C GLY A 409 15.85 12.92 -12.87
N MET A 410 15.62 12.65 -11.59
CA MET A 410 14.27 12.60 -11.03
C MET A 410 13.53 13.94 -11.10
N TYR A 411 14.24 15.03 -10.76
CA TYR A 411 13.62 16.36 -10.80
C TYR A 411 13.22 16.78 -12.22
N ALA A 412 14.09 16.54 -13.22
CA ALA A 412 13.79 16.89 -14.61
C ALA A 412 12.54 16.15 -15.15
N MET A 413 12.36 14.89 -14.79
CA MET A 413 11.17 14.12 -15.18
C MET A 413 9.91 14.59 -14.46
N LEU A 414 10.01 15.00 -13.18
CA LEU A 414 8.90 15.63 -12.45
C LEU A 414 8.50 16.97 -13.08
N GLU A 415 9.47 17.80 -13.46
CA GLU A 415 9.23 19.08 -14.10
C GLU A 415 8.50 18.94 -15.45
N LYS A 416 8.82 17.89 -16.21
CA LYS A 416 8.14 17.56 -17.47
C LYS A 416 6.76 16.91 -17.28
N GLY A 417 6.39 16.51 -16.06
CA GLY A 417 5.14 15.80 -15.76
C GLY A 417 5.15 14.31 -16.11
N GLU A 418 6.30 13.74 -16.48
CA GLU A 418 6.42 12.34 -16.92
C GLU A 418 6.18 11.38 -15.77
N ILE A 419 6.74 11.65 -14.58
CA ILE A 419 6.51 10.83 -13.38
C ILE A 419 5.04 10.83 -12.96
N GLN A 420 4.40 12.01 -12.98
CA GLN A 420 2.97 12.16 -12.68
C GLN A 420 2.10 11.33 -13.64
N ALA A 421 2.41 11.38 -14.94
CA ALA A 421 1.69 10.63 -15.96
C ALA A 421 1.85 9.10 -15.78
N GLU A 422 3.05 8.64 -15.46
CA GLU A 422 3.32 7.21 -15.21
C GLU A 422 2.57 6.70 -13.98
N VAL A 423 2.61 7.44 -12.87
CA VAL A 423 1.88 7.09 -11.63
C VAL A 423 0.37 7.07 -11.88
N LYS A 424 -0.17 8.08 -12.54
CA LYS A 424 -1.59 8.19 -12.88
C LYS A 424 -2.07 7.05 -13.78
N LYS A 425 -1.23 6.61 -14.72
CA LYS A 425 -1.53 5.46 -15.59
C LYS A 425 -1.77 4.20 -14.77
N VAL A 426 -0.90 3.91 -13.80
CA VAL A 426 -1.03 2.74 -12.92
C VAL A 426 -2.23 2.87 -12.00
N LEU A 427 -2.45 4.05 -11.40
CA LEU A 427 -3.61 4.33 -10.57
C LEU A 427 -4.92 4.03 -11.33
N ASN A 428 -5.04 4.50 -12.57
CA ASN A 428 -6.22 4.25 -13.40
C ASN A 428 -6.42 2.76 -13.70
N GLU A 429 -5.35 2.00 -13.88
CA GLU A 429 -5.43 0.54 -14.03
C GLU A 429 -5.91 -0.13 -12.75
N ARG A 430 -5.40 0.28 -11.58
CA ARG A 430 -5.86 -0.20 -10.27
C ARG A 430 -7.35 0.10 -10.05
N PHE A 431 -7.79 1.32 -10.31
CA PHE A 431 -9.20 1.70 -10.20
C PHE A 431 -10.10 0.88 -11.14
N LYS A 432 -9.67 0.65 -12.38
CA LYS A 432 -10.40 -0.21 -13.32
C LYS A 432 -10.52 -1.65 -12.83
N LYS A 433 -9.45 -2.23 -12.26
CA LYS A 433 -9.50 -3.59 -11.70
C LYS A 433 -10.37 -3.66 -10.44
N LEU A 434 -10.34 -2.63 -9.60
CA LEU A 434 -11.24 -2.53 -8.45
C LEU A 434 -12.70 -2.38 -8.88
N ALA A 435 -12.98 -1.50 -9.85
CA ALA A 435 -14.33 -1.28 -10.39
C ALA A 435 -14.97 -2.55 -10.95
N THR A 436 -14.17 -3.42 -11.57
CA THR A 436 -14.61 -4.73 -12.07
C THR A 436 -14.49 -5.86 -11.05
N ARG A 437 -14.06 -5.58 -9.82
CA ARG A 437 -13.83 -6.57 -8.76
C ARG A 437 -12.77 -7.64 -9.12
N ALA A 438 -11.93 -7.37 -10.11
CA ALA A 438 -10.76 -8.19 -10.42
C ALA A 438 -9.73 -8.10 -9.28
N ASP A 439 -9.48 -6.87 -8.79
CA ASP A 439 -8.81 -6.65 -7.50
C ASP A 439 -9.87 -6.54 -6.39
N ARG A 440 -9.56 -7.11 -5.22
CA ARG A 440 -10.52 -7.26 -4.13
C ARG A 440 -10.03 -6.58 -2.87
N ALA A 441 -10.87 -5.70 -2.32
CA ALA A 441 -10.70 -5.07 -1.02
C ALA A 441 -11.80 -5.55 -0.08
N VAL A 442 -11.43 -6.39 0.88
CA VAL A 442 -12.35 -6.96 1.87
C VAL A 442 -12.99 -5.83 2.69
N GLY A 443 -14.31 -5.90 2.89
CA GLY A 443 -15.08 -4.89 3.59
C GLY A 443 -15.54 -3.72 2.71
N THR A 444 -14.95 -3.53 1.50
CA THR A 444 -15.23 -2.37 0.65
C THR A 444 -15.86 -2.77 -0.69
N ASN A 445 -15.08 -3.34 -1.66
CA ASN A 445 -15.66 -3.81 -2.93
C ASN A 445 -16.03 -5.31 -2.93
N MET A 446 -15.75 -5.99 -1.82
CA MET A 446 -16.13 -7.37 -1.54
C MET A 446 -16.46 -7.53 -0.06
N TYR A 447 -17.44 -8.40 0.24
CA TYR A 447 -17.79 -8.76 1.62
C TYR A 447 -18.15 -7.55 2.49
N ALA A 448 -18.98 -6.64 1.98
CA ALA A 448 -19.39 -5.45 2.70
C ALA A 448 -20.18 -5.83 3.98
N ASN A 449 -19.84 -5.21 5.11
CA ASN A 449 -20.60 -5.34 6.35
C ASN A 449 -21.76 -4.34 6.36
N MET A 450 -22.97 -4.82 6.11
CA MET A 450 -24.19 -3.98 6.07
C MET A 450 -24.71 -3.57 7.45
N THR A 451 -24.18 -4.16 8.52
CA THR A 451 -24.53 -3.83 9.91
C THR A 451 -23.45 -2.99 10.60
N GLU A 452 -22.45 -2.56 9.85
CA GLU A 452 -21.37 -1.73 10.35
C GLU A 452 -21.90 -0.40 10.90
N LYS A 453 -21.38 -0.03 12.07
CA LYS A 453 -21.56 1.32 12.60
C LYS A 453 -20.34 2.14 12.25
N PRO A 454 -20.52 3.32 11.62
CA PRO A 454 -19.40 4.19 11.28
C PRO A 454 -18.55 4.49 12.51
N LEU A 455 -17.23 4.38 12.35
CA LEU A 455 -16.28 4.76 13.39
C LEU A 455 -16.08 6.28 13.31
N GLU A 456 -16.53 6.98 14.35
CA GLU A 456 -16.37 8.43 14.44
C GLU A 456 -15.00 8.80 14.99
N ARG A 457 -14.34 9.75 14.33
CA ARG A 457 -13.05 10.33 14.74
C ARG A 457 -13.05 11.83 14.51
N ALA A 458 -12.34 12.56 15.36
CA ALA A 458 -12.06 13.97 15.13
C ALA A 458 -11.27 14.15 13.83
N ALA A 459 -11.44 15.27 13.16
CA ALA A 459 -10.62 15.59 11.99
C ALA A 459 -9.14 15.69 12.41
N LYS A 460 -8.25 15.21 11.55
CA LYS A 460 -6.81 15.37 11.79
C LYS A 460 -6.48 16.86 11.92
N PRO A 461 -5.62 17.25 12.89
CA PRO A 461 -5.19 18.63 13.00
C PRO A 461 -4.60 19.10 11.66
N ALA A 462 -5.04 20.26 11.19
CA ALA A 462 -4.43 20.88 10.02
C ALA A 462 -3.02 21.33 10.40
N GLY A 463 -2.01 20.61 9.92
CA GLY A 463 -0.61 20.99 10.10
C GLY A 463 -0.34 22.34 9.44
N GLN A 464 0.62 23.10 9.99
CA GLN A 464 1.02 24.35 9.37
C GLN A 464 1.59 24.11 7.97
N PRO A 465 1.21 24.92 6.96
CA PRO A 465 1.89 24.91 5.67
C PRO A 465 3.38 25.13 5.85
N CYS A 466 4.21 24.34 5.20
CA CYS A 466 5.67 24.48 5.26
C CYS A 466 6.21 25.81 4.71
N CYS A 467 5.44 26.45 3.85
CA CYS A 467 5.78 27.68 3.15
C CYS A 467 4.69 28.69 3.38
N SER A 468 4.99 29.75 4.14
CA SER A 468 4.09 30.91 4.33
C SER A 468 4.16 31.93 3.19
N GLY A 469 4.85 31.62 2.10
CA GLY A 469 5.07 32.50 0.93
C GLY A 469 4.74 31.86 -0.41
N SER A 470 4.85 32.62 -1.49
CA SER A 470 4.71 32.10 -2.85
C SER A 470 5.71 30.97 -3.10
N MET A 471 5.27 29.90 -3.75
CA MET A 471 6.16 28.84 -4.23
C MET A 471 7.11 29.41 -5.28
N ALA A 472 8.39 29.12 -5.16
CA ALA A 472 9.40 29.55 -6.13
C ALA A 472 9.36 28.74 -7.42
N MET A 473 8.64 27.62 -7.42
CA MET A 473 8.50 26.69 -8.55
C MET A 473 7.08 26.13 -8.54
N HIS A 474 6.57 25.79 -9.72
CA HIS A 474 5.26 25.17 -9.88
C HIS A 474 5.35 24.00 -10.87
N ILE A 475 5.14 22.80 -10.36
CA ILE A 475 4.89 21.60 -11.16
C ILE A 475 3.52 21.03 -10.79
N GLU A 476 2.98 20.13 -11.60
CA GLU A 476 1.79 19.36 -11.23
C GLU A 476 2.14 18.43 -10.05
N PRO A 477 1.46 18.53 -8.89
CA PRO A 477 1.72 17.63 -7.77
C PRO A 477 1.19 16.23 -8.05
N ILE A 478 1.75 15.22 -7.37
CA ILE A 478 1.21 13.87 -7.37
C ILE A 478 0.07 13.82 -6.36
N GLU A 479 -1.15 13.65 -6.87
CA GLU A 479 -2.34 13.52 -6.04
C GLU A 479 -2.24 12.25 -5.17
N GLN A 480 -2.64 12.39 -3.92
CA GLN A 480 -2.63 11.29 -2.96
C GLN A 480 -3.99 10.61 -2.92
N HIS A 481 -4.01 9.30 -3.07
CA HIS A 481 -5.21 8.49 -3.22
C HIS A 481 -5.25 7.34 -2.22
N ARG A 482 -6.43 6.74 -2.08
CA ARG A 482 -6.62 5.41 -1.49
C ARG A 482 -7.29 4.51 -2.52
N TRP A 483 -6.85 3.27 -2.59
CA TRP A 483 -7.28 2.35 -3.64
C TRP A 483 -8.79 2.13 -3.69
N THR A 484 -9.50 2.24 -2.55
CA THR A 484 -10.94 1.98 -2.40
C THR A 484 -11.80 3.24 -2.39
N GLU A 485 -11.25 4.43 -2.49
CA GLU A 485 -11.95 5.70 -2.30
C GLU A 485 -13.20 5.87 -3.15
N GLN A 486 -13.21 5.29 -4.37
CA GLN A 486 -14.37 5.38 -5.27
C GLN A 486 -15.56 4.56 -4.76
N PHE A 487 -15.33 3.36 -4.21
CA PHE A 487 -16.39 2.57 -3.58
C PHE A 487 -16.83 3.15 -2.24
N GLU A 488 -15.91 3.76 -1.51
CA GLU A 488 -16.21 4.46 -0.26
C GLU A 488 -17.13 5.64 -0.50
N ALA A 489 -16.82 6.47 -1.51
CA ALA A 489 -17.68 7.58 -1.91
C ALA A 489 -19.07 7.11 -2.36
N LEU A 490 -19.12 6.02 -3.14
CA LEU A 490 -20.36 5.41 -3.59
C LEU A 490 -21.22 4.95 -2.41
N ARG A 491 -20.66 4.16 -1.48
CA ARG A 491 -21.37 3.65 -0.33
C ARG A 491 -21.81 4.77 0.61
N LYS A 492 -20.94 5.75 0.84
CA LYS A 492 -21.26 6.92 1.65
C LYS A 492 -22.46 7.70 1.09
N ALA A 493 -22.53 7.88 -0.22
CA ALA A 493 -23.67 8.55 -0.86
C ALA A 493 -25.01 7.82 -0.59
N THR A 494 -25.02 6.47 -0.63
CA THR A 494 -26.20 5.68 -0.28
C THR A 494 -26.55 5.82 1.22
N ASP A 495 -25.54 5.79 2.10
CA ASP A 495 -25.73 5.92 3.55
C ASP A 495 -26.29 7.31 3.91
N ASP A 496 -25.70 8.39 3.35
CA ASP A 496 -26.16 9.76 3.54
C ASP A 496 -27.60 9.98 3.02
N ALA A 497 -27.95 9.37 1.89
CA ALA A 497 -29.32 9.42 1.35
C ALA A 497 -30.32 8.66 2.24
N ALA A 498 -29.91 7.50 2.76
CA ALA A 498 -30.73 6.71 3.68
C ALA A 498 -30.99 7.47 4.99
N GLU A 499 -29.99 8.16 5.52
CA GLU A 499 -30.12 9.00 6.72
C GLU A 499 -31.09 10.17 6.50
N LYS A 500 -30.98 10.85 5.35
CA LYS A 500 -31.86 11.98 5.00
C LYS A 500 -33.30 11.59 4.74
N THR A 501 -33.53 10.43 4.11
CA THR A 501 -34.87 10.00 3.66
C THR A 501 -35.56 9.04 4.65
N GLY A 502 -34.82 8.47 5.60
CA GLY A 502 -35.27 7.40 6.48
C GLY A 502 -35.44 6.04 5.78
N LYS A 503 -35.10 5.93 4.48
CA LYS A 503 -35.24 4.70 3.69
C LYS A 503 -33.94 4.41 2.94
N ARG A 504 -33.36 3.23 3.19
CA ARG A 504 -32.20 2.73 2.45
C ARG A 504 -32.65 2.11 1.13
N LEU A 505 -31.86 2.29 0.06
CA LEU A 505 -32.05 1.56 -1.19
C LEU A 505 -32.11 0.05 -0.92
N SER A 506 -33.00 -0.63 -1.61
CA SER A 506 -33.19 -2.07 -1.46
C SER A 506 -33.32 -2.80 -2.79
N ALA A 507 -32.86 -4.04 -2.81
CA ALA A 507 -32.98 -4.93 -3.95
C ALA A 507 -33.63 -6.24 -3.54
N PHE A 508 -34.62 -6.70 -4.30
CA PHE A 508 -35.27 -7.98 -4.12
C PHE A 508 -34.67 -9.02 -5.06
N LEU A 509 -34.20 -10.14 -4.53
CA LEU A 509 -33.72 -11.25 -5.35
C LEU A 509 -34.91 -12.08 -5.84
N VAL A 510 -35.12 -12.08 -7.15
CA VAL A 510 -36.13 -12.91 -7.81
C VAL A 510 -35.50 -14.28 -8.07
N ASN A 511 -35.39 -15.08 -7.00
CA ASN A 511 -34.79 -16.41 -7.03
C ASN A 511 -35.77 -17.41 -7.68
N MET A 512 -35.37 -18.03 -8.80
CA MET A 512 -36.23 -18.97 -9.52
C MET A 512 -35.71 -20.40 -9.39
N GLY A 513 -36.65 -21.32 -9.13
CA GLY A 513 -36.36 -22.73 -8.94
C GLY A 513 -35.80 -23.08 -7.54
N PRO A 514 -35.38 -24.34 -7.34
CA PRO A 514 -34.85 -24.81 -6.07
C PRO A 514 -33.48 -24.16 -5.76
N ILE A 515 -33.07 -24.21 -4.48
CA ILE A 515 -31.84 -23.58 -3.96
C ILE A 515 -30.61 -23.84 -4.84
N PRO A 516 -30.29 -25.08 -5.26
CA PRO A 516 -29.10 -25.31 -6.11
C PRO A 516 -29.13 -24.54 -7.44
N GLN A 517 -30.29 -24.20 -7.96
CA GLN A 517 -30.46 -23.52 -9.25
C GLN A 517 -30.16 -22.00 -9.14
N HIS A 518 -30.61 -21.33 -8.08
CA HIS A 518 -30.47 -19.88 -7.96
C HIS A 518 -29.36 -19.42 -7.00
N LYS A 519 -28.94 -20.25 -6.03
CA LYS A 519 -28.08 -19.85 -4.91
C LYS A 519 -26.80 -19.14 -5.34
N ALA A 520 -26.06 -19.65 -6.33
CA ALA A 520 -24.80 -19.05 -6.79
C ALA A 520 -25.02 -17.64 -7.35
N ARG A 521 -26.11 -17.44 -8.10
CA ARG A 521 -26.46 -16.13 -8.68
C ARG A 521 -26.99 -15.16 -7.61
N ALA A 522 -27.75 -15.66 -6.66
CA ALA A 522 -28.26 -14.89 -5.53
C ALA A 522 -27.12 -14.37 -4.63
N ASP A 523 -26.16 -15.23 -4.28
CA ASP A 523 -25.00 -14.84 -3.47
C ASP A 523 -24.09 -13.84 -4.21
N PHE A 524 -23.90 -14.04 -5.50
CA PHE A 524 -23.16 -13.09 -6.33
C PHE A 524 -23.86 -11.73 -6.37
N SER A 525 -25.18 -11.70 -6.60
CA SER A 525 -25.98 -10.46 -6.65
C SER A 525 -25.99 -9.74 -5.32
N ARG A 526 -26.12 -10.45 -4.22
CA ARG A 526 -26.01 -9.88 -2.87
C ARG A 526 -24.68 -9.18 -2.68
N GLY A 527 -23.57 -9.89 -2.89
CA GLY A 527 -22.23 -9.29 -2.73
C GLY A 527 -21.92 -8.21 -3.75
N PHE A 528 -22.65 -8.13 -4.87
CA PHE A 528 -22.52 -7.07 -5.86
C PHE A 528 -23.23 -5.77 -5.42
N LEU A 529 -24.38 -5.88 -4.81
CA LEU A 529 -25.23 -4.74 -4.42
C LEU A 529 -24.88 -4.19 -3.04
N GLU A 530 -24.53 -5.05 -2.09
CA GLU A 530 -24.19 -4.63 -0.72
C GLU A 530 -22.95 -3.73 -0.66
N VAL A 531 -21.99 -3.87 -1.57
CA VAL A 531 -20.82 -2.97 -1.64
C VAL A 531 -21.19 -1.53 -2.01
N GLY A 532 -22.37 -1.32 -2.61
CA GLY A 532 -22.96 0.01 -2.84
C GLY A 532 -23.86 0.49 -1.70
N GLY A 533 -23.92 -0.22 -0.58
CA GLY A 533 -24.80 0.11 0.56
C GLY A 533 -26.27 -0.25 0.33
N ILE A 534 -26.60 -1.06 -0.68
CA ILE A 534 -27.97 -1.45 -1.02
C ILE A 534 -28.39 -2.66 -0.19
N ASN A 535 -29.52 -2.57 0.52
CA ASN A 535 -30.05 -3.68 1.31
C ASN A 535 -30.64 -4.77 0.41
N VAL A 536 -30.24 -6.04 0.62
CA VAL A 536 -30.67 -7.14 -0.25
C VAL A 536 -31.67 -8.05 0.46
N ILE A 537 -32.88 -8.12 -0.10
CA ILE A 537 -34.00 -8.95 0.37
C ILE A 537 -33.93 -10.29 -0.36
N GLY A 538 -33.60 -11.34 0.36
CA GLY A 538 -33.56 -12.72 -0.15
C GLY A 538 -34.84 -13.51 0.14
N ASN A 539 -34.95 -14.69 -0.49
CA ASN A 539 -36.01 -15.66 -0.29
C ASN A 539 -35.55 -17.07 -0.65
N ASP A 540 -36.37 -18.08 -0.40
CA ASP A 540 -36.05 -19.50 -0.62
C ASP A 540 -36.26 -19.96 -2.08
N GLY A 541 -36.75 -19.08 -2.94
CA GLY A 541 -37.01 -19.35 -4.36
C GLY A 541 -38.49 -19.49 -4.71
N PHE A 542 -38.82 -19.27 -5.99
CA PHE A 542 -40.16 -19.34 -6.55
C PHE A 542 -40.19 -20.37 -7.67
N GLU A 543 -41.24 -21.19 -7.71
CA GLU A 543 -41.51 -22.11 -8.81
C GLU A 543 -42.31 -21.43 -9.95
N CYS A 544 -43.08 -20.39 -9.60
CA CYS A 544 -44.01 -19.73 -10.49
C CYS A 544 -43.54 -18.29 -10.82
N PRO A 545 -43.34 -17.93 -12.09
CA PRO A 545 -42.96 -16.55 -12.48
C PRO A 545 -43.93 -15.49 -11.97
N ASN A 546 -45.25 -15.74 -12.03
CA ASN A 546 -46.25 -14.79 -11.53
C ASN A 546 -46.18 -14.58 -10.02
N CYS A 547 -45.85 -15.63 -9.28
CA CYS A 547 -45.64 -15.55 -7.82
C CYS A 547 -44.41 -14.71 -7.50
N ALA A 548 -43.34 -14.89 -8.26
CA ALA A 548 -42.11 -14.14 -8.12
C ALA A 548 -42.30 -12.63 -8.46
N VAL A 549 -43.03 -12.33 -9.53
CA VAL A 549 -43.42 -10.96 -9.91
C VAL A 549 -44.23 -10.30 -8.80
N LYS A 550 -45.23 -11.00 -8.27
CA LYS A 550 -46.06 -10.49 -7.19
C LYS A 550 -45.22 -10.16 -5.95
N ALA A 551 -44.38 -11.07 -5.51
CA ALA A 551 -43.50 -10.86 -4.36
C ALA A 551 -42.49 -9.73 -4.57
N ALA A 552 -41.90 -9.60 -5.77
CA ALA A 552 -41.02 -8.52 -6.10
C ALA A 552 -41.72 -7.15 -5.97
N VAL A 553 -42.93 -7.02 -6.54
CA VAL A 553 -43.71 -5.78 -6.49
C VAL A 553 -44.15 -5.47 -5.03
N GLU A 554 -44.63 -6.46 -4.29
CA GLU A 554 -45.06 -6.31 -2.88
C GLU A 554 -43.89 -5.97 -1.94
N SER A 555 -42.63 -6.32 -2.30
CA SER A 555 -41.46 -5.97 -1.51
C SER A 555 -41.20 -4.46 -1.44
N GLY A 556 -41.69 -3.68 -2.40
CA GLY A 556 -41.41 -2.24 -2.52
C GLY A 556 -39.95 -1.91 -2.70
N ALA A 557 -39.15 -2.86 -3.17
CA ALA A 557 -37.72 -2.67 -3.42
C ALA A 557 -37.49 -1.77 -4.64
N ASP A 558 -36.34 -1.13 -4.67
CA ASP A 558 -35.93 -0.22 -5.76
C ASP A 558 -35.42 -1.01 -6.98
N VAL A 559 -34.88 -2.20 -6.74
CA VAL A 559 -34.26 -3.07 -7.74
C VAL A 559 -34.80 -4.50 -7.59
N ALA A 560 -35.07 -5.19 -8.70
CA ALA A 560 -35.34 -6.63 -8.74
C ALA A 560 -34.22 -7.32 -9.50
N VAL A 561 -33.63 -8.39 -8.95
CA VAL A 561 -32.55 -9.14 -9.62
C VAL A 561 -32.99 -10.56 -9.89
N ILE A 562 -33.12 -10.93 -11.16
CA ILE A 562 -33.52 -12.27 -11.58
C ILE A 562 -32.31 -13.22 -11.43
N CYS A 563 -32.48 -14.26 -10.62
CA CYS A 563 -31.45 -15.24 -10.27
C CYS A 563 -31.90 -16.65 -10.59
N SER A 564 -31.26 -17.31 -11.54
CA SER A 564 -31.45 -18.71 -11.91
C SER A 564 -30.24 -19.24 -12.70
N THR A 565 -30.38 -20.36 -13.40
CA THR A 565 -29.35 -20.90 -14.32
C THR A 565 -29.55 -20.38 -15.75
N ASP A 566 -28.45 -20.37 -16.54
CA ASP A 566 -28.47 -19.80 -17.90
C ASP A 566 -29.45 -20.50 -18.84
N ASP A 567 -29.67 -21.80 -18.69
CA ASP A 567 -30.60 -22.61 -19.46
C ASP A 567 -32.07 -22.29 -19.23
N THR A 568 -32.42 -21.74 -18.06
CA THR A 568 -33.80 -21.36 -17.71
C THR A 568 -34.14 -19.91 -18.06
N TYR A 569 -33.17 -19.06 -18.26
CA TYR A 569 -33.38 -17.64 -18.52
C TYR A 569 -34.19 -17.33 -19.79
N PRO A 570 -34.08 -18.06 -20.92
CA PRO A 570 -34.88 -17.76 -22.11
C PRO A 570 -36.40 -17.79 -21.87
N GLU A 571 -36.88 -18.66 -21.00
CA GLU A 571 -38.30 -18.76 -20.66
C GLU A 571 -38.69 -17.82 -19.51
N LEU A 572 -37.85 -17.69 -18.49
CA LEU A 572 -38.16 -16.97 -17.25
C LEU A 572 -38.03 -15.46 -17.39
N VAL A 573 -36.95 -14.98 -18.01
CA VAL A 573 -36.58 -13.57 -17.98
C VAL A 573 -37.62 -12.67 -18.64
N PRO A 574 -38.10 -12.97 -19.88
CA PRO A 574 -39.10 -12.10 -20.54
C PRO A 574 -40.40 -11.99 -19.77
N ALA A 575 -40.89 -13.11 -19.22
CA ALA A 575 -42.14 -13.12 -18.46
C ALA A 575 -42.05 -12.34 -17.15
N ILE A 576 -40.94 -12.49 -16.41
CA ILE A 576 -40.72 -11.84 -15.11
C ILE A 576 -40.45 -10.36 -15.30
N ALA A 577 -39.53 -9.99 -16.24
CA ALA A 577 -39.18 -8.57 -16.46
C ALA A 577 -40.41 -7.76 -16.91
N LYS A 578 -41.15 -8.25 -17.91
CA LYS A 578 -42.39 -7.63 -18.38
C LYS A 578 -43.42 -7.50 -17.28
N GLY A 579 -43.64 -8.58 -16.50
CA GLY A 579 -44.61 -8.58 -15.41
C GLY A 579 -44.26 -7.59 -14.29
N ILE A 580 -42.97 -7.39 -13.98
CA ILE A 580 -42.51 -6.39 -13.02
C ILE A 580 -42.73 -4.98 -13.60
N LYS A 581 -42.30 -4.71 -14.83
CA LYS A 581 -42.43 -3.40 -15.47
C LYS A 581 -43.88 -2.95 -15.66
N GLU A 582 -44.79 -3.88 -15.93
CA GLU A 582 -46.24 -3.57 -16.01
C GLU A 582 -46.83 -3.13 -14.68
N LYS A 583 -46.39 -3.68 -13.55
CA LYS A 583 -46.94 -3.41 -12.22
C LYS A 583 -46.16 -2.40 -11.41
N ALA A 584 -44.85 -2.32 -11.62
CA ALA A 584 -43.92 -1.41 -10.95
C ALA A 584 -42.92 -0.82 -11.97
N PRO A 585 -43.38 0.09 -12.86
CA PRO A 585 -42.56 0.61 -13.97
C PRO A 585 -41.27 1.29 -13.53
N ASN A 586 -41.24 1.82 -12.33
CA ASN A 586 -40.06 2.48 -11.77
C ASN A 586 -39.07 1.50 -11.10
N MET A 587 -39.40 0.22 -10.92
CA MET A 587 -38.47 -0.77 -10.38
C MET A 587 -37.43 -1.14 -11.43
N LEU A 588 -36.14 -1.05 -11.09
CA LEU A 588 -35.07 -1.50 -11.96
C LEU A 588 -35.05 -3.02 -12.00
N VAL A 589 -35.00 -3.59 -13.18
CA VAL A 589 -34.94 -5.05 -13.37
C VAL A 589 -33.54 -5.43 -13.88
N MET A 590 -32.86 -6.24 -13.11
CA MET A 590 -31.51 -6.72 -13.43
C MET A 590 -31.49 -8.24 -13.63
N LEU A 591 -30.58 -8.70 -14.46
CA LEU A 591 -30.33 -10.15 -14.65
C LEU A 591 -28.97 -10.53 -14.07
N ALA A 592 -28.93 -11.54 -13.22
CA ALA A 592 -27.68 -12.12 -12.71
C ALA A 592 -27.09 -13.11 -13.72
N GLY A 593 -26.40 -12.57 -14.72
CA GLY A 593 -25.78 -13.36 -15.80
C GLY A 593 -25.37 -12.48 -16.97
N ALA A 594 -24.55 -13.04 -17.86
CA ALA A 594 -24.26 -12.46 -19.18
C ALA A 594 -25.10 -13.19 -20.21
N PRO A 595 -26.15 -12.57 -20.77
CA PRO A 595 -26.99 -13.25 -21.75
C PRO A 595 -26.21 -13.56 -23.02
N ALA A 596 -26.53 -14.69 -23.68
CA ALA A 596 -26.05 -14.94 -25.04
C ALA A 596 -26.58 -13.86 -25.98
N ALA A 597 -25.81 -13.52 -27.02
CA ALA A 597 -26.12 -12.42 -27.92
C ALA A 597 -27.51 -12.54 -28.59
N GLU A 598 -27.97 -13.75 -28.81
CA GLU A 598 -29.27 -14.08 -29.39
C GLU A 598 -30.46 -13.77 -28.47
N PHE A 599 -30.30 -13.87 -27.15
CA PHE A 599 -31.37 -13.62 -26.17
C PHE A 599 -31.42 -12.20 -25.66
N LYS A 600 -30.30 -11.48 -25.71
CA LYS A 600 -30.19 -10.12 -25.17
C LYS A 600 -31.28 -9.17 -25.71
N PRO A 601 -31.60 -9.11 -27.04
CA PRO A 601 -32.62 -8.21 -27.53
C PRO A 601 -34.00 -8.47 -26.94
N SER A 602 -34.40 -9.73 -26.76
CA SER A 602 -35.70 -10.09 -26.17
C SER A 602 -35.79 -9.73 -24.68
N TYR A 603 -34.66 -9.77 -23.96
CA TYR A 603 -34.60 -9.36 -22.54
C TYR A 603 -34.67 -7.84 -22.41
N ASP A 604 -33.95 -7.10 -23.27
CA ASP A 604 -34.00 -5.65 -23.30
C ASP A 604 -35.44 -5.17 -23.64
N GLU A 605 -36.12 -5.78 -24.62
CA GLU A 605 -37.51 -5.49 -24.97
C GLU A 605 -38.49 -5.81 -23.85
N ALA A 606 -38.21 -6.86 -23.07
CA ALA A 606 -39.01 -7.23 -21.90
C ALA A 606 -38.83 -6.28 -20.70
N GLY A 607 -37.83 -5.40 -20.74
CA GLY A 607 -37.58 -4.39 -19.72
C GLY A 607 -36.47 -4.74 -18.72
N VAL A 608 -35.50 -5.56 -19.11
CA VAL A 608 -34.26 -5.72 -18.33
C VAL A 608 -33.39 -4.49 -18.52
N ASP A 609 -33.08 -3.78 -17.44
CA ASP A 609 -32.35 -2.51 -17.46
C ASP A 609 -30.83 -2.72 -17.37
N GLU A 610 -30.35 -3.84 -16.75
CA GLU A 610 -28.93 -4.07 -16.53
C GLU A 610 -28.58 -5.56 -16.34
N TYR A 611 -27.33 -5.91 -16.63
CA TYR A 611 -26.79 -7.27 -16.54
C TYR A 611 -25.60 -7.31 -15.59
N ILE A 612 -25.68 -8.10 -14.52
CA ILE A 612 -24.60 -8.24 -13.56
C ILE A 612 -23.90 -9.59 -13.68
N HIS A 613 -22.60 -9.57 -13.89
CA HIS A 613 -21.77 -10.76 -14.06
C HIS A 613 -20.32 -10.51 -13.65
N VAL A 614 -19.48 -11.53 -13.60
CA VAL A 614 -18.10 -11.47 -13.10
C VAL A 614 -17.17 -10.49 -13.85
N LYS A 615 -17.53 -10.07 -15.05
CA LYS A 615 -16.78 -9.08 -15.84
C LYS A 615 -17.45 -7.72 -15.91
N ALA A 616 -18.62 -7.54 -15.24
CA ALA A 616 -19.34 -6.29 -15.24
C ALA A 616 -18.58 -5.23 -14.43
N ASN A 617 -18.70 -3.98 -14.84
CA ASN A 617 -18.18 -2.86 -14.06
C ASN A 617 -19.12 -2.56 -12.89
N CYS A 618 -18.81 -3.14 -11.72
CA CYS A 618 -19.63 -3.02 -10.53
C CYS A 618 -19.82 -1.57 -10.09
N LEU A 619 -18.77 -0.78 -10.11
CA LEU A 619 -18.81 0.63 -9.69
C LEU A 619 -19.76 1.45 -10.57
N GLU A 620 -19.67 1.33 -11.89
CA GLU A 620 -20.51 2.09 -12.83
C GLU A 620 -21.99 1.66 -12.76
N ILE A 621 -22.25 0.38 -12.63
CA ILE A 621 -23.63 -0.11 -12.48
C ILE A 621 -24.26 0.42 -11.18
N LEU A 622 -23.52 0.41 -10.07
CA LEU A 622 -24.01 0.91 -8.80
C LEU A 622 -24.22 2.44 -8.84
N LYS A 623 -23.33 3.20 -9.50
CA LYS A 623 -23.53 4.64 -9.73
C LYS A 623 -24.78 4.91 -10.57
N LYS A 624 -25.03 4.11 -11.61
CA LYS A 624 -26.25 4.20 -12.42
C LYS A 624 -27.50 4.02 -11.56
N ILE A 625 -27.53 2.98 -10.71
CA ILE A 625 -28.64 2.75 -9.77
C ILE A 625 -28.85 3.98 -8.86
N GLN A 626 -27.79 4.53 -8.30
CA GLN A 626 -27.87 5.73 -7.45
C GLN A 626 -28.44 6.93 -8.23
N SER A 627 -27.90 7.21 -9.40
CA SER A 627 -28.35 8.33 -10.25
C SER A 627 -29.83 8.22 -10.61
N GLU A 628 -30.33 7.03 -10.98
CA GLU A 628 -31.74 6.79 -11.30
C GLU A 628 -32.66 6.91 -10.08
N ARG A 629 -32.09 6.89 -8.87
CA ARG A 629 -32.80 7.10 -7.58
C ARG A 629 -32.57 8.50 -6.99
N GLY A 630 -31.94 9.39 -7.75
CA GLY A 630 -31.69 10.77 -7.30
C GLY A 630 -30.64 10.88 -6.19
N ILE A 631 -29.73 9.89 -6.11
CA ILE A 631 -28.57 9.89 -5.21
C ILE A 631 -27.33 10.23 -6.05
N GLY A 632 -26.64 11.33 -5.72
CA GLY A 632 -25.47 11.77 -6.45
C GLY A 632 -25.07 13.17 -6.10
#